data_51522cdd16da9da5ab2a2a3d42a35a76
#
_entry.id   51522cdd16da9da5ab2a2a3d42a35a76
#
_cell.length_a   1.000
_cell.length_b   1.000
_cell.length_c   1.000
_cell.angle_alpha   90.00
_cell.angle_beta   90.00
_cell.angle_gamma   90.00
#
_symmetry.space_group_name_H-M   'P 1'
#
loop_
_entity.id
_entity.type
_entity.pdbx_description
1 polymer ?
#
loop_
_entity_poly.entity_id
_entity_poly.type
_entity_poly.pdbx_seq_one_letter_code
_entity_poly.pdbx_strand_id
1 'polypeptide(L)'
;RIKIATRNINIPGIQNFRDLGGYPSYTTRKEVRWGMLYRSAEIDSLAYCSRRELKNIGIKTIIDLRAGSESQRQDPLQKEFKVIHIPIATGDMEDILKGIQEQKIKSDTVYRMVEQMNRDLIGNYTKEYRRIFDILLDKNNYPVVIHCSSGKGRTGIVSALVLASLGVDEDIIMEDYRLSNDYFNIPAASRYAYQLPARSQEAITTLFSAREDFLNAAIEEMERRYGDTDTYLQRGIGLTKEERKRLQDILLTDN
;
A
#
# COMPACT_ATOMS: atom_id res chain seq x y z
N ARG A 1 10.79 30.51 6.47
CA ARG A 1 11.21 29.46 5.52
C ARG A 1 9.99 28.62 5.19
N ILE A 2 9.56 28.65 3.94
CA ILE A 2 8.50 27.75 3.44
C ILE A 2 9.14 26.35 3.32
N LYS A 3 8.65 25.39 4.09
CA LYS A 3 9.00 23.97 3.86
C LYS A 3 8.20 23.47 2.66
N ILE A 4 8.87 23.17 1.57
CA ILE A 4 8.26 22.49 0.42
C ILE A 4 8.40 20.99 0.68
N ALA A 5 7.29 20.31 0.89
CA ALA A 5 7.23 18.86 0.93
C ALA A 5 6.88 18.34 -0.47
N THR A 6 7.58 17.30 -0.91
CA THR A 6 7.25 16.58 -2.15
C THR A 6 6.68 15.22 -1.79
N ARG A 7 5.56 14.85 -2.39
CA ARG A 7 4.92 13.56 -2.12
C ARG A 7 5.76 12.40 -2.63
N ASN A 8 6.13 12.41 -3.89
CA ASN A 8 6.98 11.37 -4.47
C ASN A 8 8.44 11.59 -4.08
N ILE A 9 9.09 10.54 -3.59
CA ILE A 9 10.49 10.56 -3.19
C ILE A 9 11.24 9.57 -4.07
N ASN A 10 12.18 10.06 -4.85
CA ASN A 10 12.97 9.22 -5.73
C ASN A 10 14.14 8.59 -4.97
N ILE A 11 13.99 7.32 -4.63
CA ILE A 11 15.06 6.52 -4.02
C ILE A 11 15.49 5.46 -5.04
N PRO A 12 16.75 5.44 -5.48
CA PRO A 12 17.22 4.44 -6.44
C PRO A 12 16.96 3.00 -5.95
N GLY A 13 16.36 2.18 -6.80
CA GLY A 13 16.01 0.79 -6.47
C GLY A 13 14.67 0.60 -5.75
N ILE A 14 13.96 1.68 -5.42
CA ILE A 14 12.61 1.61 -4.83
C ILE A 14 11.64 2.38 -5.72
N GLN A 15 10.63 1.69 -6.23
CA GLN A 15 9.56 2.32 -6.99
C GLN A 15 8.39 2.73 -6.08
N ASN A 16 7.57 3.64 -6.56
CA ASN A 16 6.30 4.00 -5.94
C ASN A 16 6.44 4.49 -4.48
N PHE A 17 7.59 5.07 -4.14
CA PHE A 17 7.87 5.56 -2.79
C PHE A 17 7.30 6.97 -2.62
N ARG A 18 6.38 7.14 -1.70
CA ARG A 18 5.76 8.43 -1.44
C ARG A 18 5.26 8.60 -0.01
N ASP A 19 5.16 9.86 0.38
CA ASP A 19 4.61 10.29 1.66
C ASP A 19 3.07 10.29 1.59
N LEU A 20 2.40 9.83 2.64
CA LEU A 20 0.95 9.93 2.80
C LEU A 20 0.50 11.22 3.49
N GLY A 21 1.42 12.11 3.79
CA GLY A 21 1.13 13.41 4.41
C GLY A 21 0.40 14.40 3.49
N GLY A 22 -0.11 15.48 4.07
CA GLY A 22 -0.70 16.61 3.37
C GLY A 22 -2.15 16.41 2.89
N TYR A 23 -2.74 15.24 3.08
CA TYR A 23 -4.16 15.03 2.76
C TYR A 23 -5.06 15.64 3.83
N PRO A 24 -6.14 16.36 3.44
CA PRO A 24 -7.06 16.96 4.40
C PRO A 24 -7.93 15.89 5.07
N SER A 25 -8.17 16.08 6.36
CA SER A 25 -9.16 15.32 7.13
C SER A 25 -10.42 16.18 7.28
N TYR A 26 -11.49 15.79 6.61
CA TYR A 26 -12.75 16.56 6.67
C TYR A 26 -13.43 16.51 8.03
N THR A 27 -13.28 15.40 8.74
CA THR A 27 -13.92 15.23 10.07
C THR A 27 -13.24 16.03 11.17
N THR A 28 -11.95 16.32 11.03
CA THR A 28 -11.15 17.02 12.05
C THR A 28 -10.72 18.42 11.65
N ARG A 29 -10.83 18.79 10.36
CA ARG A 29 -10.30 20.01 9.74
C ARG A 29 -8.78 20.16 9.86
N LYS A 30 -8.08 19.04 10.00
CA LYS A 30 -6.62 18.95 10.07
C LYS A 30 -6.08 18.32 8.81
N GLU A 31 -4.77 18.22 8.71
CA GLU A 31 -4.08 17.53 7.61
C GLU A 31 -3.26 16.36 8.15
N VAL A 32 -3.04 15.35 7.31
CA VAL A 32 -2.11 14.27 7.63
C VAL A 32 -0.69 14.85 7.68
N ARG A 33 0.04 14.55 8.76
CA ARG A 33 1.41 15.04 8.94
C ARG A 33 2.33 14.48 7.87
N TRP A 34 3.16 15.35 7.29
CA TRP A 34 4.27 14.95 6.43
C TRP A 34 5.39 14.28 7.25
N GLY A 35 6.11 13.36 6.60
CA GLY A 35 7.28 12.73 7.19
C GLY A 35 7.00 11.67 8.25
N MET A 36 5.79 11.18 8.35
CA MET A 36 5.39 10.18 9.35
C MET A 36 5.11 8.81 8.74
N LEU A 37 4.29 8.75 7.70
CA LEU A 37 3.85 7.52 7.08
C LEU A 37 4.09 7.55 5.57
N TYR A 38 4.77 6.52 5.08
CA TYR A 38 5.12 6.34 3.67
C TYR A 38 4.57 5.02 3.14
N ARG A 39 4.42 4.96 1.84
CA ARG A 39 4.10 3.74 1.11
C ARG A 39 5.07 3.55 -0.06
N SER A 40 5.33 2.29 -0.45
CA SER A 40 6.22 2.00 -1.57
C SER A 40 5.98 0.63 -2.20
N ALA A 41 6.60 0.38 -3.34
CA ALA A 41 6.85 -0.95 -3.85
C ALA A 41 7.95 -1.63 -3.01
N GLU A 42 8.34 -2.83 -3.41
CA GLU A 42 9.31 -3.66 -2.66
C GLU A 42 10.60 -2.92 -2.30
N ILE A 43 11.04 -3.15 -1.08
CA ILE A 43 12.29 -2.68 -0.54
C ILE A 43 13.15 -3.91 -0.29
N ASP A 44 14.02 -4.24 -1.22
CA ASP A 44 14.93 -5.38 -1.12
C ASP A 44 16.37 -4.96 -0.87
N SER A 45 17.33 -5.84 -1.15
CA SER A 45 18.75 -5.55 -0.96
C SER A 45 19.16 -4.31 -1.75
N LEU A 46 19.17 -3.19 -1.07
CA LEU A 46 19.47 -1.89 -1.64
C LEU A 46 20.97 -1.63 -1.68
N ALA A 47 21.39 -0.86 -2.67
CA ALA A 47 22.69 -0.23 -2.66
C ALA A 47 22.85 0.65 -1.40
N TYR A 48 24.09 0.82 -0.97
CA TYR A 48 24.41 1.64 0.22
C TYR A 48 23.81 3.06 0.16
N CYS A 49 23.87 3.69 -1.02
CA CYS A 49 23.29 5.03 -1.22
C CYS A 49 21.78 5.06 -0.96
N SER A 50 21.04 4.05 -1.41
CA SER A 50 19.58 3.97 -1.24
C SER A 50 19.21 3.72 0.22
N ARG A 51 19.95 2.88 0.93
CA ARG A 51 19.78 2.71 2.39
C ARG A 51 20.06 4.01 3.15
N ARG A 52 21.08 4.75 2.72
CA ARG A 52 21.40 6.05 3.29
C ARG A 52 20.27 7.07 3.07
N GLU A 53 19.64 7.08 1.89
CA GLU A 53 18.49 7.95 1.63
C GLU A 53 17.30 7.61 2.54
N LEU A 54 16.98 6.33 2.75
CA LEU A 54 15.95 5.92 3.71
C LEU A 54 16.26 6.42 5.13
N LYS A 55 17.51 6.37 5.55
CA LYS A 55 17.93 6.92 6.85
C LYS A 55 17.83 8.45 6.91
N ASN A 56 18.20 9.13 5.83
CA ASN A 56 18.17 10.59 5.76
C ASN A 56 16.75 11.14 5.91
N ILE A 57 15.74 10.47 5.35
CA ILE A 57 14.33 10.82 5.57
C ILE A 57 13.79 10.34 6.92
N GLY A 58 14.57 9.63 7.69
CA GLY A 58 14.31 9.23 9.07
C GLY A 58 13.56 7.92 9.25
N ILE A 59 13.38 7.09 8.21
CA ILE A 59 12.67 5.82 8.33
C ILE A 59 13.22 4.98 9.49
N LYS A 60 12.34 4.56 10.39
CA LYS A 60 12.65 3.66 11.51
C LYS A 60 12.09 2.26 11.28
N THR A 61 10.83 2.18 10.86
CA THR A 61 10.09 0.92 10.76
C THR A 61 9.65 0.67 9.33
N ILE A 62 9.89 -0.54 8.86
CA ILE A 62 9.46 -1.04 7.56
C ILE A 62 8.45 -2.17 7.81
N ILE A 63 7.23 -2.00 7.33
CA ILE A 63 6.19 -3.04 7.37
C ILE A 63 6.14 -3.72 6.00
N ASP A 64 6.56 -4.97 5.94
CA ASP A 64 6.58 -5.78 4.73
C ASP A 64 5.35 -6.69 4.68
N LEU A 65 4.49 -6.46 3.69
CA LEU A 65 3.24 -7.21 3.49
C LEU A 65 3.40 -8.41 2.55
N ARG A 66 4.59 -8.63 1.99
CA ARG A 66 4.83 -9.72 1.04
C ARG A 66 4.71 -11.08 1.73
N ALA A 67 4.25 -12.07 0.99
CA ALA A 67 4.01 -13.42 1.48
C ALA A 67 4.74 -14.48 0.65
N GLY A 68 5.02 -15.64 1.25
CA GLY A 68 5.61 -16.78 0.57
C GLY A 68 6.98 -16.49 -0.04
N SER A 69 7.14 -16.81 -1.33
CA SER A 69 8.40 -16.64 -2.07
C SER A 69 8.75 -15.18 -2.39
N GLU A 70 7.80 -14.25 -2.25
CA GLU A 70 8.03 -12.83 -2.52
C GLU A 70 9.00 -12.20 -1.50
N SER A 71 9.05 -12.70 -0.25
CA SER A 71 9.90 -12.14 0.80
C SER A 71 11.13 -13.01 1.03
N GLN A 72 12.26 -12.36 1.32
CA GLN A 72 13.49 -13.07 1.67
C GLN A 72 13.44 -13.57 3.11
N ARG A 73 13.88 -14.81 3.36
CA ARG A 73 13.93 -15.40 4.72
C ARG A 73 14.83 -14.63 5.69
N GLN A 74 15.87 -13.97 5.17
CA GLN A 74 16.74 -13.08 5.92
C GLN A 74 16.78 -11.73 5.20
N ASP A 75 16.12 -10.75 5.78
CA ASP A 75 16.12 -9.40 5.25
C ASP A 75 17.38 -8.67 5.73
N PRO A 76 18.30 -8.31 4.83
CA PRO A 76 19.52 -7.59 5.21
C PRO A 76 19.23 -6.21 5.82
N LEU A 77 18.04 -5.65 5.60
CA LEU A 77 17.59 -4.37 6.15
C LEU A 77 17.36 -4.44 7.67
N GLN A 78 17.13 -5.63 8.24
CA GLN A 78 16.91 -5.81 9.69
C GLN A 78 18.10 -5.34 10.55
N LYS A 79 19.29 -5.23 9.97
CA LYS A 79 20.46 -4.71 10.68
C LYS A 79 20.41 -3.19 10.89
N GLU A 80 19.63 -2.50 10.08
CA GLU A 80 19.62 -1.04 10.03
C GLU A 80 18.25 -0.42 10.33
N PHE A 81 17.18 -1.19 10.15
CA PHE A 81 15.78 -0.78 10.34
C PHE A 81 15.02 -1.83 11.15
N LYS A 82 13.96 -1.39 11.81
CA LYS A 82 12.99 -2.30 12.40
C LYS A 82 12.07 -2.84 11.29
N VAL A 83 12.33 -4.04 10.82
CA VAL A 83 11.50 -4.69 9.79
C VAL A 83 10.49 -5.61 10.45
N ILE A 84 9.21 -5.41 10.13
CA ILE A 84 8.09 -6.20 10.64
C ILE A 84 7.38 -6.84 9.46
N HIS A 85 7.39 -8.18 9.40
CA HIS A 85 6.70 -8.94 8.38
C HIS A 85 5.26 -9.22 8.84
N ILE A 86 4.30 -8.78 8.02
CA ILE A 86 2.87 -9.08 8.16
C ILE A 86 2.38 -9.65 6.83
N PRO A 87 2.58 -10.96 6.59
CA PRO A 87 2.31 -11.55 5.30
C PRO A 87 0.82 -11.51 4.92
N ILE A 88 0.54 -10.95 3.76
CA ILE A 88 -0.77 -10.93 3.12
C ILE A 88 -0.62 -11.52 1.72
N ALA A 89 -1.23 -12.68 1.49
CA ALA A 89 -1.18 -13.36 0.20
C ALA A 89 -2.26 -12.82 -0.75
N THR A 90 -1.93 -12.70 -2.03
CA THR A 90 -2.84 -12.22 -3.09
C THR A 90 -3.12 -13.27 -4.17
N GLY A 91 -3.20 -14.54 -3.78
CA GLY A 91 -3.31 -15.63 -4.74
C GLY A 91 -1.96 -15.98 -5.37
N ASP A 92 -2.00 -16.85 -6.38
CA ASP A 92 -0.80 -17.28 -7.10
C ASP A 92 -0.47 -16.35 -8.26
N MET A 93 0.34 -15.31 -7.98
CA MET A 93 0.77 -14.35 -8.99
C MET A 93 1.67 -14.98 -10.06
N GLU A 94 2.43 -16.02 -9.72
CA GLU A 94 3.26 -16.75 -10.69
C GLU A 94 2.40 -17.46 -11.73
N ASP A 95 1.32 -18.11 -11.30
CA ASP A 95 0.37 -18.78 -12.21
C ASP A 95 -0.37 -17.78 -13.09
N ILE A 96 -0.75 -16.62 -12.55
CA ILE A 96 -1.38 -15.55 -13.33
C ILE A 96 -0.41 -15.04 -14.41
N LEU A 97 0.82 -14.71 -14.04
CA LEU A 97 1.83 -14.23 -14.98
C LEU A 97 2.16 -15.29 -16.04
N LYS A 98 2.28 -16.54 -15.65
CA LYS A 98 2.49 -17.66 -16.59
C LYS A 98 1.30 -17.80 -17.55
N GLY A 99 0.08 -17.75 -17.05
CA GLY A 99 -1.13 -17.79 -17.89
C GLY A 99 -1.22 -16.65 -18.88
N ILE A 100 -0.75 -15.44 -18.50
CA ILE A 100 -0.64 -14.29 -19.39
C ILE A 100 0.43 -14.53 -20.47
N GLN A 101 1.60 -15.01 -20.08
CA GLN A 101 2.71 -15.32 -21.01
C GLN A 101 2.30 -16.36 -22.04
N GLU A 102 1.59 -17.40 -21.61
CA GLU A 102 1.06 -18.46 -22.47
C GLU A 102 -0.19 -18.07 -23.27
N GLN A 103 -0.61 -16.80 -23.16
CA GLN A 103 -1.79 -16.25 -23.82
C GLN A 103 -3.13 -16.93 -23.44
N LYS A 104 -3.16 -17.64 -22.32
CA LYS A 104 -4.35 -18.32 -21.77
C LYS A 104 -5.25 -17.36 -20.99
N ILE A 105 -4.68 -16.33 -20.38
CA ILE A 105 -5.39 -15.34 -19.56
C ILE A 105 -5.37 -14.00 -20.28
N LYS A 106 -6.57 -13.45 -20.53
CA LYS A 106 -6.76 -12.17 -21.21
C LYS A 106 -6.96 -11.03 -20.21
N SER A 107 -6.86 -9.79 -20.69
CA SER A 107 -7.02 -8.57 -19.91
C SER A 107 -8.35 -8.51 -19.13
N ASP A 108 -9.47 -8.89 -19.71
CA ASP A 108 -10.78 -8.90 -19.06
C ASP A 108 -10.85 -9.92 -17.91
N THR A 109 -10.20 -11.06 -18.06
CA THR A 109 -10.09 -12.08 -17.01
C THR A 109 -9.20 -11.56 -15.87
N VAL A 110 -8.05 -10.97 -16.20
CA VAL A 110 -7.16 -10.33 -15.21
C VAL A 110 -7.90 -9.26 -14.43
N TYR A 111 -8.69 -8.44 -15.11
CA TYR A 111 -9.49 -7.38 -14.50
C TYR A 111 -10.41 -7.94 -13.40
N ARG A 112 -11.19 -8.98 -13.71
CA ARG A 112 -12.07 -9.66 -12.74
C ARG A 112 -11.28 -10.33 -11.60
N MET A 113 -10.12 -10.90 -11.91
CA MET A 113 -9.26 -11.51 -10.89
C MET A 113 -8.74 -10.47 -9.90
N VAL A 114 -8.33 -9.30 -10.36
CA VAL A 114 -7.85 -8.21 -9.47
C VAL A 114 -8.99 -7.66 -8.60
N GLU A 115 -10.19 -7.48 -9.16
CA GLU A 115 -11.36 -7.10 -8.36
C GLU A 115 -11.63 -8.13 -7.25
N GLN A 116 -11.60 -9.42 -7.58
CA GLN A 116 -11.82 -10.48 -6.59
C GLN A 116 -10.70 -10.51 -5.54
N MET A 117 -9.45 -10.33 -5.95
CA MET A 117 -8.32 -10.22 -5.01
C MET A 117 -8.54 -9.09 -4.01
N ASN A 118 -9.04 -7.95 -4.44
CA ASN A 118 -9.32 -6.82 -3.54
C ASN A 118 -10.49 -7.10 -2.59
N ARG A 119 -11.52 -7.83 -3.03
CA ARG A 119 -12.59 -8.30 -2.14
C ARG A 119 -12.03 -9.27 -1.09
N ASP A 120 -11.18 -10.20 -1.50
CA ASP A 120 -10.55 -11.16 -0.61
C ASP A 120 -9.62 -10.48 0.42
N LEU A 121 -8.93 -9.42 0.01
CA LEU A 121 -8.12 -8.60 0.92
C LEU A 121 -8.94 -7.98 2.04
N ILE A 122 -10.18 -7.62 1.78
CA ILE A 122 -11.10 -7.11 2.82
C ILE A 122 -11.62 -8.23 3.72
N GLY A 123 -11.99 -9.36 3.13
CA GLY A 123 -12.66 -10.45 3.85
C GLY A 123 -11.77 -11.30 4.73
N ASN A 124 -10.49 -11.45 4.39
CA ASN A 124 -9.64 -12.51 4.93
C ASN A 124 -8.50 -12.02 5.83
N TYR A 125 -8.23 -10.70 5.93
CA TYR A 125 -7.01 -10.18 6.55
C TYR A 125 -7.25 -9.16 7.66
N THR A 126 -8.38 -9.19 8.32
CA THR A 126 -8.71 -8.25 9.42
C THR A 126 -7.71 -8.36 10.59
N LYS A 127 -7.19 -9.56 10.87
CA LYS A 127 -6.18 -9.77 11.92
C LYS A 127 -4.84 -9.11 11.56
N GLU A 128 -4.43 -9.21 10.30
CA GLU A 128 -3.21 -8.59 9.80
C GLU A 128 -3.35 -7.06 9.83
N TYR A 129 -4.49 -6.52 9.42
CA TYR A 129 -4.76 -5.08 9.53
C TYR A 129 -4.76 -4.62 10.99
N ARG A 130 -5.32 -5.40 11.91
CA ARG A 130 -5.24 -5.10 13.35
C ARG A 130 -3.80 -4.98 13.82
N ARG A 131 -2.94 -5.90 13.44
CA ARG A 131 -1.50 -5.84 13.77
C ARG A 131 -0.83 -4.59 13.21
N ILE A 132 -1.17 -4.19 11.97
CA ILE A 132 -0.65 -2.96 11.37
C ILE A 132 -1.09 -1.75 12.19
N PHE A 133 -2.37 -1.63 12.55
CA PHE A 133 -2.86 -0.54 13.39
C PHE A 133 -2.19 -0.52 14.76
N ASP A 134 -1.94 -1.67 15.38
CA ASP A 134 -1.20 -1.75 16.65
C ASP A 134 0.22 -1.15 16.53
N ILE A 135 0.92 -1.41 15.43
CA ILE A 135 2.23 -0.80 15.15
C ILE A 135 2.09 0.71 14.99
N LEU A 136 1.10 1.17 14.25
CA LEU A 136 0.86 2.60 13.98
C LEU A 136 0.38 3.38 15.21
N LEU A 137 -0.15 2.72 16.22
CA LEU A 137 -0.55 3.33 17.50
C LEU A 137 0.61 3.60 18.45
N ASP A 138 1.81 3.11 18.14
CA ASP A 138 3.03 3.41 18.91
C ASP A 138 3.85 4.49 18.20
N LYS A 139 3.93 5.68 18.81
CA LYS A 139 4.71 6.83 18.31
C LYS A 139 6.20 6.51 18.07
N ASN A 140 6.75 5.57 18.83
CA ASN A 140 8.16 5.21 18.73
C ASN A 140 8.52 4.47 17.44
N ASN A 141 7.52 3.97 16.72
CA ASN A 141 7.73 3.29 15.44
C ASN A 141 7.97 4.24 14.27
N TYR A 142 7.57 5.50 14.39
CA TYR A 142 7.62 6.46 13.27
C TYR A 142 9.01 7.08 13.06
N PRO A 143 9.33 7.45 11.81
CA PRO A 143 8.59 7.30 10.57
C PRO A 143 8.48 5.84 10.08
N VAL A 144 7.32 5.48 9.51
CA VAL A 144 6.98 4.14 9.05
C VAL A 144 6.82 4.13 7.52
N VAL A 145 7.33 3.09 6.86
CA VAL A 145 6.98 2.79 5.47
C VAL A 145 6.29 1.43 5.39
N ILE A 146 5.21 1.37 4.62
CA ILE A 146 4.44 0.15 4.33
C ILE A 146 4.67 -0.22 2.88
N HIS A 147 5.04 -1.46 2.62
CA HIS A 147 5.27 -1.93 1.26
C HIS A 147 4.78 -3.36 1.01
N CYS A 148 4.57 -3.66 -0.24
CA CYS A 148 4.39 -5.00 -0.79
C CYS A 148 5.28 -5.15 -2.04
N SER A 149 4.90 -5.91 -3.05
CA SER A 149 5.73 -6.05 -4.25
C SER A 149 5.65 -4.82 -5.16
N SER A 150 4.45 -4.41 -5.59
CA SER A 150 4.26 -3.21 -6.44
C SER A 150 3.91 -1.93 -5.69
N GLY A 151 3.56 -2.05 -4.41
CA GLY A 151 3.08 -0.92 -3.60
C GLY A 151 1.68 -0.43 -3.99
N LYS A 152 0.92 -1.21 -4.76
CA LYS A 152 -0.38 -0.84 -5.31
C LYS A 152 -1.55 -1.49 -4.57
N GLY A 153 -1.65 -2.85 -4.60
CA GLY A 153 -2.81 -3.60 -4.11
C GLY A 153 -2.87 -3.67 -2.58
N ARG A 154 -2.07 -4.53 -1.97
CA ARG A 154 -2.03 -4.70 -0.50
C ARG A 154 -1.70 -3.41 0.22
N THR A 155 -0.65 -2.74 -0.21
CA THR A 155 -0.26 -1.43 0.31
C THR A 155 -1.34 -0.38 0.05
N GLY A 156 -2.02 -0.43 -1.09
CA GLY A 156 -3.13 0.46 -1.42
C GLY A 156 -4.31 0.29 -0.48
N ILE A 157 -4.71 -0.94 -0.17
CA ILE A 157 -5.77 -1.23 0.81
C ILE A 157 -5.40 -0.73 2.21
N VAL A 158 -4.19 -1.06 2.68
CA VAL A 158 -3.73 -0.59 4.00
C VAL A 158 -3.69 0.93 4.07
N SER A 159 -3.15 1.59 3.06
CA SER A 159 -3.13 3.06 2.98
C SER A 159 -4.53 3.66 2.98
N ALA A 160 -5.46 3.07 2.22
CA ALA A 160 -6.86 3.50 2.21
C ALA A 160 -7.52 3.38 3.59
N LEU A 161 -7.32 2.26 4.29
CA LEU A 161 -7.86 2.05 5.63
C LEU A 161 -7.29 3.05 6.65
N VAL A 162 -6.00 3.32 6.59
CA VAL A 162 -5.36 4.32 7.48
C VAL A 162 -5.89 5.71 7.18
N LEU A 163 -5.93 6.14 5.92
CA LEU A 163 -6.45 7.45 5.54
C LEU A 163 -7.93 7.61 5.92
N ALA A 164 -8.75 6.57 5.73
CA ALA A 164 -10.15 6.57 6.17
C ALA A 164 -10.26 6.74 7.69
N SER A 165 -9.42 6.06 8.47
CA SER A 165 -9.38 6.19 9.94
C SER A 165 -9.00 7.60 10.40
N LEU A 166 -8.29 8.35 9.57
CA LEU A 166 -7.91 9.76 9.80
C LEU A 166 -8.97 10.76 9.32
N GLY A 167 -10.08 10.29 8.74
CA GLY A 167 -11.15 11.15 8.23
C GLY A 167 -10.86 11.79 6.87
N VAL A 168 -9.95 11.23 6.09
CA VAL A 168 -9.72 11.63 4.70
C VAL A 168 -10.87 11.13 3.84
N ASP A 169 -11.33 11.96 2.91
CA ASP A 169 -12.45 11.64 2.02
C ASP A 169 -12.08 10.52 1.02
N GLU A 170 -13.07 9.73 0.66
CA GLU A 170 -12.93 8.61 -0.27
C GLU A 170 -12.38 9.03 -1.63
N ASP A 171 -12.82 10.18 -2.17
CA ASP A 171 -12.31 10.72 -3.44
C ASP A 171 -10.79 10.98 -3.38
N ILE A 172 -10.31 11.50 -2.27
CA ILE A 172 -8.87 11.76 -2.06
C ILE A 172 -8.10 10.45 -1.86
N ILE A 173 -8.69 9.50 -1.15
CA ILE A 173 -8.12 8.14 -1.01
C ILE A 173 -7.99 7.48 -2.38
N MET A 174 -8.99 7.62 -3.23
CA MET A 174 -8.96 7.12 -4.61
C MET A 174 -7.86 7.79 -5.44
N GLU A 175 -7.67 9.09 -5.31
CA GLU A 175 -6.59 9.82 -5.98
C GLU A 175 -5.22 9.29 -5.53
N ASP A 176 -5.00 9.10 -4.23
CA ASP A 176 -3.75 8.51 -3.72
C ASP A 176 -3.52 7.10 -4.27
N TYR A 177 -4.56 6.26 -4.30
CA TYR A 177 -4.48 4.93 -4.87
C TYR A 177 -4.02 4.94 -6.33
N ARG A 178 -4.58 5.84 -7.14
CA ARG A 178 -4.28 5.96 -8.58
C ARG A 178 -2.89 6.53 -8.87
N LEU A 179 -2.26 7.23 -7.93
CA LEU A 179 -0.88 7.73 -8.10
C LEU A 179 0.13 6.60 -8.36
N SER A 180 -0.19 5.35 -8.01
CA SER A 180 0.64 4.20 -8.37
C SER A 180 0.84 4.05 -9.87
N ASN A 181 -0.08 4.53 -10.71
CA ASN A 181 0.07 4.52 -12.16
C ASN A 181 1.20 5.43 -12.64
N ASP A 182 1.47 6.51 -11.90
CA ASP A 182 2.50 7.49 -12.26
C ASP A 182 3.87 7.11 -11.70
N TYR A 183 3.91 6.37 -10.59
CA TYR A 183 5.13 6.11 -9.83
C TYR A 183 5.61 4.65 -9.87
N PHE A 184 4.87 3.78 -10.54
CA PHE A 184 5.28 2.40 -10.78
C PHE A 184 5.51 2.15 -12.27
N ASN A 185 6.74 1.79 -12.63
CA ASN A 185 7.15 1.53 -13.99
C ASN A 185 7.18 0.02 -14.25
N ILE A 186 6.21 -0.49 -14.99
CA ILE A 186 6.10 -1.92 -15.32
C ILE A 186 7.34 -2.46 -16.05
N PRO A 187 7.94 -1.74 -17.05
CA PRO A 187 9.16 -2.19 -17.71
C PRO A 187 10.35 -2.37 -16.79
N ALA A 188 10.50 -1.50 -15.79
CA ALA A 188 11.56 -1.63 -14.81
C ALA A 188 11.35 -2.83 -13.87
N ALA A 189 10.09 -3.19 -13.62
CA ALA A 189 9.72 -4.34 -12.81
C ALA A 189 9.74 -5.67 -13.59
N SER A 190 9.44 -5.63 -14.89
CA SER A 190 9.34 -6.81 -15.75
C SER A 190 9.82 -6.53 -17.16
N ARG A 191 11.12 -6.70 -17.38
CA ARG A 191 11.77 -6.40 -18.67
C ARG A 191 11.22 -7.21 -19.84
N TYR A 192 10.71 -8.42 -19.59
CA TYR A 192 10.15 -9.28 -20.64
C TYR A 192 8.72 -8.89 -21.05
N ALA A 193 8.03 -8.06 -20.27
CA ALA A 193 6.64 -7.68 -20.55
C ALA A 193 6.46 -7.07 -21.96
N TYR A 194 7.46 -6.29 -22.42
CA TYR A 194 7.43 -5.67 -23.73
C TYR A 194 7.81 -6.60 -24.90
N GLN A 195 8.35 -7.77 -24.61
CA GLN A 195 8.64 -8.79 -25.61
C GLN A 195 7.45 -9.71 -25.88
N LEU A 196 6.39 -9.58 -25.10
CA LEU A 196 5.19 -10.37 -25.22
C LEU A 196 4.27 -9.84 -26.32
N PRO A 197 3.38 -10.68 -26.88
CA PRO A 197 2.34 -10.25 -27.80
C PRO A 197 1.46 -9.14 -27.18
N ALA A 198 0.88 -8.28 -28.02
CA ALA A 198 0.09 -7.12 -27.58
C ALA A 198 -1.02 -7.47 -26.56
N ARG A 199 -1.70 -8.60 -26.74
CA ARG A 199 -2.73 -9.08 -25.79
C ARG A 199 -2.17 -9.39 -24.41
N SER A 200 -0.98 -9.96 -24.35
CA SER A 200 -0.30 -10.24 -23.07
C SER A 200 0.22 -8.97 -22.42
N GLN A 201 0.70 -8.02 -23.20
CA GLN A 201 1.09 -6.68 -22.69
C GLN A 201 -0.11 -5.96 -22.08
N GLU A 202 -1.28 -6.01 -22.72
CA GLU A 202 -2.52 -5.44 -22.18
C GLU A 202 -2.93 -6.11 -20.86
N ALA A 203 -2.85 -7.43 -20.78
CA ALA A 203 -3.15 -8.18 -19.55
C ALA A 203 -2.19 -7.83 -18.41
N ILE A 204 -0.88 -7.71 -18.68
CA ILE A 204 0.11 -7.29 -17.69
C ILE A 204 -0.15 -5.84 -17.25
N THR A 205 -0.45 -4.94 -18.17
CA THR A 205 -0.79 -3.56 -17.84
C THR A 205 -2.02 -3.50 -16.93
N THR A 206 -3.04 -4.32 -17.20
CA THR A 206 -4.22 -4.42 -16.34
C THR A 206 -3.86 -4.92 -14.94
N LEU A 207 -3.02 -5.95 -14.84
CA LEU A 207 -2.58 -6.50 -13.56
C LEU A 207 -1.87 -5.47 -12.67
N PHE A 208 -1.02 -4.65 -13.28
CA PHE A 208 -0.20 -3.67 -12.55
C PHE A 208 -0.79 -2.26 -12.49
N SER A 209 -1.95 -2.00 -13.10
CA SER A 209 -2.60 -0.69 -13.02
C SER A 209 -3.42 -0.53 -11.74
N ALA A 210 -3.47 0.70 -11.22
CA ALA A 210 -4.35 1.09 -10.12
C ALA A 210 -5.62 1.71 -10.72
N ARG A 211 -6.67 0.92 -10.90
CA ARG A 211 -7.94 1.34 -11.46
C ARG A 211 -8.96 1.61 -10.35
N GLU A 212 -9.84 2.58 -10.56
CA GLU A 212 -10.91 2.90 -9.60
C GLU A 212 -11.74 1.68 -9.22
N ASP A 213 -12.12 0.87 -10.21
CA ASP A 213 -12.92 -0.34 -9.98
C ASP A 213 -12.24 -1.34 -9.02
N PHE A 214 -10.91 -1.36 -8.98
CA PHE A 214 -10.18 -2.26 -8.08
C PHE A 214 -10.32 -1.83 -6.63
N LEU A 215 -10.19 -0.55 -6.34
CA LEU A 215 -10.41 -0.05 -4.98
C LEU A 215 -11.91 -0.05 -4.64
N ASN A 216 -12.78 0.28 -5.60
CA ASN A 216 -14.24 0.21 -5.42
C ASN A 216 -14.69 -1.20 -5.06
N ALA A 217 -14.11 -2.25 -5.65
CA ALA A 217 -14.41 -3.64 -5.28
C ALA A 217 -14.13 -3.91 -3.79
N ALA A 218 -13.06 -3.34 -3.23
CA ALA A 218 -12.78 -3.42 -1.81
C ALA A 218 -13.78 -2.63 -0.96
N ILE A 219 -14.12 -1.41 -1.38
CA ILE A 219 -15.09 -0.55 -0.68
C ILE A 219 -16.47 -1.21 -0.67
N GLU A 220 -16.94 -1.70 -1.80
CA GLU A 220 -18.20 -2.43 -1.91
C GLU A 220 -18.24 -3.68 -1.03
N GLU A 221 -17.12 -4.38 -0.88
CA GLU A 221 -17.03 -5.55 0.00
C GLU A 221 -17.11 -5.15 1.49
N MET A 222 -16.50 -4.04 1.88
CA MET A 222 -16.68 -3.48 3.23
C MET A 222 -18.14 -3.10 3.48
N GLU A 223 -18.78 -2.42 2.54
CA GLU A 223 -20.19 -2.04 2.63
C GLU A 223 -21.10 -3.26 2.71
N ARG A 224 -20.87 -4.26 1.87
CA ARG A 224 -21.66 -5.49 1.85
C ARG A 224 -21.58 -6.26 3.18
N ARG A 225 -20.41 -6.32 3.80
CA ARG A 225 -20.20 -7.10 5.04
C ARG A 225 -20.53 -6.32 6.31
N TYR A 226 -20.26 -5.01 6.34
CA TYR A 226 -20.32 -4.19 7.54
C TYR A 226 -21.19 -2.93 7.41
N GLY A 227 -21.70 -2.62 6.23
CA GLY A 227 -22.52 -1.45 5.96
C GLY A 227 -21.73 -0.22 5.51
N ASP A 228 -20.58 0.05 6.10
CA ASP A 228 -19.68 1.14 5.73
C ASP A 228 -18.23 0.86 6.16
N THR A 229 -17.31 1.70 5.70
CA THR A 229 -15.89 1.60 6.03
C THR A 229 -15.62 1.84 7.52
N ASP A 230 -16.31 2.78 8.15
CA ASP A 230 -16.14 3.07 9.59
C ASP A 230 -16.53 1.87 10.45
N THR A 231 -17.60 1.19 10.10
CA THR A 231 -18.02 -0.05 10.79
C THR A 231 -17.02 -1.19 10.54
N TYR A 232 -16.46 -1.28 9.33
CA TYR A 232 -15.39 -2.24 9.04
C TYR A 232 -14.15 -1.99 9.90
N LEU A 233 -13.73 -0.75 10.04
CA LEU A 233 -12.61 -0.38 10.91
C LEU A 233 -12.88 -0.76 12.37
N GLN A 234 -14.07 -0.46 12.87
CA GLN A 234 -14.45 -0.66 14.27
C GLN A 234 -14.75 -2.12 14.60
N ARG A 235 -15.59 -2.80 13.83
CA ARG A 235 -16.05 -4.17 14.09
C ARG A 235 -15.22 -5.23 13.40
N GLY A 236 -14.79 -4.99 12.17
CA GLY A 236 -13.99 -5.93 11.38
C GLY A 236 -12.56 -5.99 11.90
N ILE A 237 -11.89 -4.86 11.97
CA ILE A 237 -10.48 -4.75 12.39
C ILE A 237 -10.39 -4.61 13.92
N GLY A 238 -11.42 -4.09 14.56
CA GLY A 238 -11.44 -3.89 16.02
C GLY A 238 -10.74 -2.61 16.46
N LEU A 239 -10.64 -1.60 15.58
CA LEU A 239 -10.10 -0.29 15.94
C LEU A 239 -11.15 0.47 16.75
N THR A 240 -10.92 0.64 18.05
CA THR A 240 -11.85 1.36 18.93
C THR A 240 -11.86 2.85 18.62
N LYS A 241 -12.90 3.56 19.08
CA LYS A 241 -12.98 5.02 18.92
C LYS A 241 -11.81 5.74 19.61
N GLU A 242 -11.40 5.26 20.77
CA GLU A 242 -10.27 5.79 21.54
C GLU A 242 -8.95 5.55 20.80
N GLU A 243 -8.76 4.37 20.24
CA GLU A 243 -7.59 4.04 19.44
C GLU A 243 -7.54 4.87 18.14
N ARG A 244 -8.69 5.02 17.47
CA ARG A 244 -8.79 5.89 16.28
C ARG A 244 -8.44 7.34 16.60
N LYS A 245 -8.94 7.86 17.73
CA LYS A 245 -8.59 9.21 18.21
C LYS A 245 -7.09 9.32 18.49
N ARG A 246 -6.50 8.33 19.12
CA ARG A 246 -5.06 8.29 19.40
C ARG A 246 -4.23 8.25 18.12
N LEU A 247 -4.66 7.50 17.10
CA LEU A 247 -4.02 7.49 15.79
C LEU A 247 -4.10 8.87 15.11
N GLN A 248 -5.26 9.53 15.19
CA GLN A 248 -5.45 10.89 14.70
C GLN A 248 -4.51 11.88 15.42
N ASP A 249 -4.35 11.78 16.73
CA ASP A 249 -3.43 12.62 17.50
C ASP A 249 -1.95 12.40 17.09
N ILE A 250 -1.60 11.20 16.64
CA ILE A 250 -0.25 10.89 16.14
C ILE A 250 -0.04 11.44 14.73
N LEU A 251 -1.00 11.24 13.82
CA LEU A 251 -0.82 11.42 12.38
C LEU A 251 -1.44 12.69 11.81
N LEU A 252 -2.29 13.41 12.54
CA LEU A 252 -2.85 14.68 12.09
C LEU A 252 -2.09 15.86 12.69
N THR A 253 -2.07 16.97 11.94
CA THR A 253 -1.46 18.22 12.40
C THR A 253 -2.16 18.76 13.64
N ASP A 254 -1.41 19.53 14.45
CA ASP A 254 -2.01 20.37 15.47
C ASP A 254 -2.77 21.53 14.81
N ASN A 255 -3.78 22.08 15.50
CA ASN A 255 -4.52 23.25 15.01
C ASN A 255 -3.67 24.51 15.07
#